data_4db94154e5aaa4c7aa0403ff38a39517
#
_entry.id   4db94154e5aaa4c7aa0403ff38a39517
#
_cell.length_a   1.000
_cell.length_b   1.000
_cell.length_c   1.000
_cell.angle_alpha   90.00
_cell.angle_beta   90.00
_cell.angle_gamma   90.00
#
_symmetry.space_group_name_H-M   'P 1'
#
loop_
_entity.id
_entity.type
_entity.pdbx_description
1 polymer ?
#
loop_
_entity_poly.entity_id
_entity_poly.type
_entity_poly.pdbx_seq_one_letter_code
_entity_poly.pdbx_strand_id
1 'polypeptide(L)' 'MKVLIEVEVRGSAVTLRDVRRVIRDGLREVTSRSLLPDEYPLEPGVAGRLRDDAGNEVGKWWVMG' A
#
# COMPACT_ATOMS: atom_id res chain seq x y z
N MET A 1 -4.83 5.41 16.98
CA MET A 1 -3.87 4.94 15.97
C MET A 1 -4.51 4.96 14.60
N LYS A 2 -3.78 5.42 13.61
CA LYS A 2 -4.25 5.45 12.22
C LYS A 2 -3.25 4.73 11.33
N VAL A 3 -3.77 3.98 10.37
CA VAL A 3 -2.96 3.41 9.30
C VAL A 3 -3.30 4.17 8.03
N LEU A 4 -2.30 4.75 7.40
CA LEU A 4 -2.44 5.55 6.19
C LEU A 4 -1.82 4.80 5.02
N ILE A 5 -2.52 4.82 3.89
CA ILE A 5 -2.06 4.21 2.65
C ILE A 5 -2.08 5.29 1.58
N GLU A 6 -0.92 5.51 0.95
CA GLU A 6 -0.77 6.44 -0.17
C GLU A 6 -0.41 5.65 -1.41
N VAL A 7 -1.16 5.83 -2.47
CA VAL A 7 -0.88 5.19 -3.76
C VAL A 7 -0.82 6.25 -4.85
N GLU A 8 0.13 6.07 -5.77
CA GLU A 8 0.28 6.92 -6.94
C GLU A 8 -0.36 6.25 -8.14
N VAL A 9 -1.27 6.96 -8.79
CA VAL A 9 -1.87 6.51 -10.04
C VAL A 9 -1.33 7.37 -11.16
N ARG A 10 -0.59 6.74 -12.09
CA ARG A 10 0.05 7.43 -13.18
C ARG A 10 -0.88 7.53 -14.38
N GLY A 11 -0.76 8.63 -15.12
CA GLY A 11 -1.51 8.88 -16.33
C GLY A 11 -2.18 10.24 -16.34
N SER A 12 -2.48 10.73 -17.54
CA SER A 12 -3.13 12.04 -17.73
C SER A 12 -4.65 11.97 -17.62
N ALA A 13 -5.23 10.80 -17.76
CA ALA A 13 -6.68 10.57 -17.68
C ALA A 13 -6.97 9.41 -16.76
N VAL A 14 -6.91 9.66 -15.45
CA VAL A 14 -7.11 8.62 -14.44
C VAL A 14 -8.60 8.40 -14.24
N THR A 15 -9.04 7.15 -14.36
CA THR A 15 -10.43 6.76 -14.12
C THR A 15 -10.57 6.12 -12.74
N LEU A 16 -11.81 6.01 -12.28
CA LEU A 16 -12.10 5.32 -11.03
C LEU A 16 -11.65 3.84 -11.09
N ARG A 17 -11.72 3.23 -12.28
CA ARG A 17 -11.23 1.85 -12.49
C ARG A 17 -9.74 1.75 -12.20
N ASP A 18 -8.96 2.73 -12.64
CA ASP A 18 -7.50 2.75 -12.41
C ASP A 18 -7.20 2.87 -10.91
N VAL A 19 -7.92 3.75 -10.21
CA VAL A 19 -7.75 3.91 -8.77
C VAL A 19 -8.10 2.63 -8.02
N ARG A 20 -9.22 1.98 -8.37
CA ARG A 20 -9.62 0.73 -7.74
C ARG A 20 -8.59 -0.37 -7.94
N ARG A 21 -8.02 -0.47 -9.14
CA ARG A 21 -6.99 -1.46 -9.44
C ARG A 21 -5.74 -1.24 -8.61
N VAL A 22 -5.25 -0.02 -8.56
CA VAL A 22 -4.04 0.32 -7.80
C VAL A 22 -4.24 0.05 -6.31
N ILE A 23 -5.38 0.44 -5.74
CA ILE A 23 -5.70 0.18 -4.34
C ILE A 23 -5.77 -1.32 -4.06
N ARG A 24 -6.44 -2.08 -4.92
CA ARG A 24 -6.57 -3.54 -4.77
C ARG A 24 -5.20 -4.21 -4.79
N ASP A 25 -4.36 -3.85 -5.75
CA ASP A 25 -3.03 -4.44 -5.89
C ASP A 25 -2.13 -4.03 -4.71
N GLY A 26 -2.24 -2.78 -4.26
CA GLY A 26 -1.52 -2.30 -3.09
C GLY A 26 -1.91 -3.03 -1.81
N LEU A 27 -3.21 -3.23 -1.58
CA LEU A 27 -3.70 -3.99 -0.43
C LEU A 27 -3.23 -5.45 -0.47
N ARG A 28 -3.20 -6.06 -1.65
CA ARG A 28 -2.67 -7.41 -1.82
C ARG A 28 -1.20 -7.47 -1.41
N GLU A 29 -0.41 -6.48 -1.81
CA GLU A 29 1.00 -6.43 -1.44
C GLU A 29 1.18 -6.34 0.07
N VAL A 30 0.42 -5.49 0.75
CA VAL A 30 0.47 -5.35 2.20
C VAL A 30 0.10 -6.67 2.90
N THR A 31 -0.91 -7.37 2.39
CA THR A 31 -1.45 -8.56 3.06
C THR A 31 -0.74 -9.86 2.72
N SER A 32 -0.16 -9.98 1.52
CA SER A 32 0.38 -11.26 1.04
C SER A 32 1.89 -11.32 0.95
N ARG A 33 2.56 -10.18 0.82
CA ARG A 33 4.03 -10.12 0.68
C ARG A 33 4.72 -9.45 1.85
N SER A 34 3.99 -9.03 2.86
CA SER A 34 4.60 -8.52 4.07
C SER A 34 5.41 -9.62 4.73
N LEU A 35 6.67 -9.34 5.03
CA LEU A 35 7.53 -10.26 5.77
C LEU A 35 7.18 -10.29 7.25
N LEU A 36 6.28 -9.42 7.69
CA LEU A 36 5.86 -9.35 9.07
C LEU A 36 4.80 -10.41 9.34
N PRO A 37 4.87 -11.12 10.47
CA PRO A 37 3.82 -12.06 10.84
C PRO A 37 2.49 -11.34 11.11
N ASP A 38 1.38 -12.05 10.95
CA ASP A 38 0.03 -11.48 11.14
C ASP A 38 -0.16 -10.88 12.53
N GLU A 39 0.51 -11.42 13.52
CA GLU A 39 0.40 -10.96 14.91
C GLU A 39 1.45 -9.92 15.28
N TYR A 40 2.17 -9.40 14.29
CA TYR A 40 3.16 -8.37 14.54
C TYR A 40 2.48 -7.10 15.06
N PRO A 41 2.88 -6.59 16.22
CA PRO A 41 2.24 -5.40 16.78
C PRO A 41 2.59 -4.17 15.94
N LEU A 42 1.56 -3.43 15.54
CA LEU A 42 1.75 -2.17 14.82
C LEU A 42 1.88 -1.03 15.82
N GLU A 43 2.95 -0.30 15.69
CA GLU A 43 3.24 0.89 16.50
C GLU A 43 3.45 2.09 15.61
N PRO A 44 3.24 3.32 16.13
CA PRO A 44 3.56 4.52 15.36
C PRO A 44 5.00 4.49 14.86
N GLY A 45 5.19 4.80 13.59
CA GLY A 45 6.49 4.75 12.94
C GLY A 45 6.73 3.52 12.10
N VAL A 46 5.92 2.47 12.24
CA VAL A 46 6.01 1.32 11.35
C VAL A 46 5.53 1.74 9.96
N ALA A 47 6.27 1.38 8.92
CA ALA A 47 5.98 1.77 7.55
C ALA A 47 6.41 0.68 6.57
N GLY A 48 5.84 0.70 5.38
CA GLY A 48 6.20 -0.20 4.30
C GLY A 48 5.94 0.44 2.94
N ARG A 49 6.46 -0.20 1.90
CA ARG A 49 6.29 0.25 0.52
C ARG A 49 5.28 -0.65 -0.17
N LEU A 50 4.53 -0.06 -1.10
CA LEU A 50 3.60 -0.80 -1.96
C LEU A 50 4.23 -0.92 -3.35
N ARG A 51 4.17 -2.13 -3.92
CA ARG A 51 4.69 -2.41 -5.25
C ARG A 51 3.61 -3.04 -6.11
N ASP A 52 3.69 -2.78 -7.42
CA ASP A 52 2.81 -3.42 -8.38
C ASP A 52 3.35 -4.81 -8.75
N ASP A 53 2.63 -5.51 -9.65
CA ASP A 53 3.03 -6.85 -10.10
C ASP A 53 4.38 -6.87 -10.83
N ALA A 54 4.80 -5.74 -11.40
CA ALA A 54 6.07 -5.60 -12.07
C ALA A 54 7.22 -5.21 -11.10
N GLY A 55 6.91 -5.02 -9.82
CA GLY A 55 7.89 -4.65 -8.81
C GLY A 55 8.16 -3.15 -8.71
N ASN A 56 7.40 -2.31 -9.43
CA ASN A 56 7.54 -0.87 -9.34
C ASN A 56 6.88 -0.34 -8.06
N GLU A 57 7.55 0.59 -7.40
CA GLU A 57 6.98 1.24 -6.23
C GLU A 57 5.82 2.14 -6.65
N VAL A 58 4.63 1.89 -6.09
CA VAL A 58 3.42 2.64 -6.40
C VAL A 58 2.85 3.39 -5.20
N GLY A 59 3.48 3.25 -4.04
CA GLY A 59 3.02 3.96 -2.86
C GLY A 59 3.70 3.48 -1.59
N LYS A 60 3.12 3.88 -0.48
CA LYS A 60 3.61 3.52 0.85
C LYS A 60 2.46 3.46 1.83
N TRP A 61 2.67 2.77 2.94
CA TRP A 61 1.76 2.79 4.07
C TRP A 61 2.55 3.09 5.34
N TRP A 62 1.88 3.67 6.33
CA TRP A 62 2.51 3.94 7.62
C TRP A 62 1.50 4.06 8.73
N VAL A 63 1.99 3.87 9.95
CA VAL A 63 1.18 3.92 11.15
C VAL A 63 1.47 5.23 11.89
N MET A 64 0.40 5.96 12.24
CA MET A 64 0.47 7.19 13.03
C MET A 64 -0.21 6.98 14.38
N GLY A 65 0.36 7.58 15.39
CA GLY A 65 -0.14 7.52 16.75
C GLY A 65 -1.40 8.33 17.02
#